data_b9b0fe23bf26efa86675676155cb9ddf
#
_entry.id   b9b0fe23bf26efa86675676155cb9ddf
#
_cell.length_a   1.000
_cell.length_b   1.000
_cell.length_c   1.000
_cell.angle_alpha   90.00
_cell.angle_beta   90.00
_cell.angle_gamma   90.00
#
_symmetry.space_group_name_H-M   'P 1'
#
loop_
_entity.id
_entity.type
_entity.pdbx_description
1 polymer ?
#
loop_
_entity_poly.entity_id
_entity_poly.type
_entity_poly.pdbx_seq_one_letter_code
_entity_poly.pdbx_strand_id
1 'polypeptide(L)'
;MRARLLDAAISCLIDKGYSGTSTQEISRRAGVSRGAQLHHFPTKESLVVAAVEHLVEQRLAELLEAHAAGQDASVEVFLDAFSGPLFYAALELWIAARTDPALHAAVLPLEARVNEAINTGGAVIFGDRMTPEAIEISVELARGLAVSALFRNDKSDQELRKRLVPIWEAMVTTR
;
A
#
# COMPACT_ATOMS: atom_id res chain seq x y z
N MET A 1 18.03 12.14 7.53
CA MET A 1 17.95 12.73 6.17
C MET A 1 17.14 11.84 5.24
N ARG A 2 17.49 10.55 5.09
CA ARG A 2 16.73 9.59 4.26
C ARG A 2 15.25 9.55 4.65
N ALA A 3 14.88 9.37 5.92
CA ALA A 3 13.50 9.37 6.36
C ALA A 3 12.73 10.63 5.95
N ARG A 4 13.30 11.83 6.15
CA ARG A 4 12.66 13.09 5.73
C ARG A 4 12.37 13.16 4.23
N LEU A 5 13.22 12.56 3.39
CA LEU A 5 12.97 12.45 1.94
C LEU A 5 11.82 11.49 1.63
N LEU A 6 11.75 10.36 2.34
CA LEU A 6 10.66 9.38 2.18
C LEU A 6 9.32 9.98 2.62
N ASP A 7 9.25 10.62 3.80
CA ASP A 7 8.04 11.27 4.29
C ASP A 7 7.55 12.38 3.35
N ALA A 8 8.49 13.21 2.85
CA ALA A 8 8.16 14.24 1.88
C ALA A 8 7.70 13.67 0.54
N ALA A 9 8.27 12.54 0.09
CA ALA A 9 7.84 11.86 -1.13
C ALA A 9 6.43 11.30 -0.97
N ILE A 10 6.12 10.64 0.16
CA ILE A 10 4.78 10.16 0.49
C ILE A 10 3.78 11.33 0.44
N SER A 11 4.08 12.44 1.14
CA SER A 11 3.21 13.62 1.14
C SER A 11 3.00 14.20 -0.27
N CYS A 12 4.05 14.21 -1.12
CA CYS A 12 3.91 14.67 -2.51
C CYS A 12 3.03 13.75 -3.34
N LEU A 13 3.18 12.42 -3.17
CA LEU A 13 2.36 11.43 -3.88
C LEU A 13 0.89 11.55 -3.50
N ILE A 14 0.59 11.70 -2.21
CA ILE A 14 -0.78 11.87 -1.72
C ILE A 14 -1.42 13.15 -2.27
N ASP A 15 -0.66 14.28 -2.26
CA ASP A 15 -1.21 15.58 -2.64
C ASP A 15 -1.34 15.79 -4.16
N LYS A 16 -0.43 15.20 -4.95
CA LYS A 16 -0.22 15.56 -6.36
C LYS A 16 -0.20 14.35 -7.30
N GLY A 17 -0.25 13.16 -6.75
CA GLY A 17 -0.06 11.92 -7.50
C GLY A 17 1.35 11.74 -8.04
N TYR A 18 1.60 10.62 -8.72
CA TYR A 18 2.92 10.35 -9.31
C TYR A 18 3.32 11.37 -10.37
N SER A 19 2.43 11.71 -11.29
CA SER A 19 2.73 12.63 -12.40
C SER A 19 3.06 14.04 -11.93
N GLY A 20 2.37 14.53 -10.88
CA GLY A 20 2.59 15.85 -10.28
C GLY A 20 3.77 15.92 -9.30
N THR A 21 4.38 14.79 -8.96
CA THR A 21 5.50 14.72 -8.02
C THR A 21 6.83 14.90 -8.75
N SER A 22 7.70 15.76 -8.22
CA SER A 22 9.08 15.95 -8.70
C SER A 22 10.11 15.85 -7.57
N THR A 23 11.33 15.42 -7.90
CA THR A 23 12.43 15.34 -6.93
C THR A 23 12.79 16.71 -6.34
N GLN A 24 12.59 17.79 -7.10
CA GLN A 24 12.81 19.16 -6.63
C GLN A 24 11.80 19.54 -5.55
N GLU A 25 10.53 19.24 -5.75
CA GLU A 25 9.47 19.52 -4.77
C GLU A 25 9.65 18.68 -3.50
N ILE A 26 10.00 17.38 -3.66
CA ILE A 26 10.32 16.51 -2.53
C ILE A 26 11.49 17.06 -1.72
N SER A 27 12.58 17.44 -2.37
CA SER A 27 13.76 18.04 -1.69
C SER A 27 13.39 19.31 -0.94
N ARG A 28 12.57 20.18 -1.56
CA ARG A 28 12.08 21.41 -0.93
C ARG A 28 11.25 21.12 0.32
N ARG A 29 10.30 20.19 0.25
CA ARG A 29 9.47 19.77 1.40
C ARG A 29 10.31 19.14 2.51
N ALA A 30 11.26 18.29 2.13
CA ALA A 30 12.17 17.64 3.07
C ALA A 30 13.17 18.60 3.74
N GLY A 31 13.35 19.81 3.21
CA GLY A 31 14.41 20.74 3.63
C GLY A 31 15.80 20.15 3.42
N VAL A 32 16.00 19.48 2.27
CA VAL A 32 17.23 18.76 1.92
C VAL A 32 17.76 19.34 0.60
N SER A 33 19.09 19.49 0.48
CA SER A 33 19.69 19.95 -0.78
C SER A 33 19.53 18.91 -1.89
N ARG A 34 19.50 19.38 -3.15
CA ARG A 34 19.44 18.48 -4.32
C ARG A 34 20.62 17.50 -4.36
N GLY A 35 21.82 17.94 -3.97
CA GLY A 35 23.01 17.07 -3.93
C GLY A 35 22.83 15.93 -2.93
N ALA A 36 22.30 16.24 -1.75
CA ALA A 36 22.01 15.21 -0.74
C ALA A 36 20.88 14.27 -1.17
N GLN A 37 19.84 14.77 -1.86
CA GLN A 37 18.80 13.93 -2.42
C GLN A 37 19.36 12.97 -3.47
N LEU A 38 20.15 13.45 -4.42
CA LEU A 38 20.77 12.64 -5.47
C LEU A 38 21.72 11.57 -4.91
N HIS A 39 22.40 11.87 -3.80
CA HIS A 39 23.25 10.89 -3.11
C HIS A 39 22.47 9.72 -2.53
N HIS A 40 21.27 9.98 -1.98
CA HIS A 40 20.41 8.93 -1.41
C HIS A 40 19.55 8.24 -2.47
N PHE A 41 19.04 9.02 -3.41
CA PHE A 41 18.09 8.56 -4.44
C PHE A 41 18.43 9.23 -5.77
N PRO A 42 19.14 8.53 -6.67
CA PRO A 42 19.59 9.10 -7.95
C PRO A 42 18.46 9.51 -8.88
N THR A 43 17.32 8.82 -8.80
CA THR A 43 16.17 9.03 -9.70
C THR A 43 14.87 9.28 -8.92
N LYS A 44 13.87 9.82 -9.61
CA LYS A 44 12.51 9.97 -9.07
C LYS A 44 11.92 8.60 -8.72
N GLU A 45 12.10 7.65 -9.62
CA GLU A 45 11.58 6.28 -9.49
C GLU A 45 12.14 5.62 -8.22
N SER A 46 13.47 5.66 -8.01
CA SER A 46 14.11 5.09 -6.83
C SER A 46 13.63 5.72 -5.52
N LEU A 47 13.38 7.03 -5.52
CA LEU A 47 12.88 7.75 -4.34
C LEU A 47 11.42 7.38 -4.05
N VAL A 48 10.58 7.34 -5.07
CA VAL A 48 9.16 7.07 -4.93
C VAL A 48 8.91 5.61 -4.53
N VAL A 49 9.61 4.66 -5.16
CA VAL A 49 9.55 3.24 -4.80
C VAL A 49 9.96 3.03 -3.33
N ALA A 50 11.08 3.62 -2.91
CA ALA A 50 11.53 3.51 -1.52
C ALA A 50 10.56 4.19 -0.52
N ALA A 51 9.85 5.23 -0.92
CA ALA A 51 8.84 5.88 -0.10
C ALA A 51 7.61 4.97 0.11
N VAL A 52 7.12 4.34 -0.95
CA VAL A 52 6.01 3.38 -0.86
C VAL A 52 6.41 2.16 -0.03
N GLU A 53 7.61 1.61 -0.26
CA GLU A 53 8.15 0.50 0.54
C GLU A 53 8.17 0.83 2.03
N HIS A 54 8.74 1.98 2.40
CA HIS A 54 8.81 2.43 3.78
C HIS A 54 7.44 2.50 4.45
N LEU A 55 6.44 2.94 3.72
CA LEU A 55 5.09 3.07 4.25
C LEU A 55 4.37 1.72 4.38
N VAL A 56 4.62 0.79 3.45
CA VAL A 56 4.13 -0.59 3.59
C VAL A 56 4.74 -1.27 4.81
N GLU A 57 6.05 -1.10 5.05
CA GLU A 57 6.72 -1.61 6.24
C GLU A 57 6.11 -1.05 7.54
N GLN A 58 5.84 0.25 7.59
CA GLN A 58 5.20 0.89 8.73
C GLN A 58 3.79 0.32 8.97
N ARG A 59 2.98 0.19 7.93
CA ARG A 59 1.62 -0.37 8.03
C ARG A 59 1.61 -1.81 8.51
N LEU A 60 2.52 -2.63 8.00
CA LEU A 60 2.64 -4.01 8.46
C LEU A 60 3.04 -4.06 9.94
N ALA A 61 4.00 -3.24 10.37
CA ALA A 61 4.39 -3.17 11.78
C ALA A 61 3.20 -2.78 12.67
N GLU A 62 2.42 -1.76 12.30
CA GLU A 62 1.20 -1.34 13.02
C GLU A 62 0.18 -2.48 13.15
N LEU A 63 -0.04 -3.24 12.07
CA LEU A 63 -0.97 -4.38 12.08
C LEU A 63 -0.49 -5.52 12.98
N LEU A 64 0.80 -5.84 12.93
CA LEU A 64 1.38 -6.89 13.78
C LEU A 64 1.38 -6.49 15.28
N GLU A 65 1.64 -5.22 15.59
CA GLU A 65 1.55 -4.68 16.95
C GLU A 65 0.10 -4.74 17.46
N ALA A 66 -0.88 -4.35 16.65
CA ALA A 66 -2.30 -4.43 17.00
C ALA A 66 -2.74 -5.88 17.26
N HIS A 67 -2.29 -6.82 16.43
CA HIS A 67 -2.54 -8.25 16.64
C HIS A 67 -1.89 -8.76 17.93
N ALA A 68 -0.63 -8.41 18.20
CA ALA A 68 0.07 -8.78 19.43
C ALA A 68 -0.60 -8.19 20.69
N ALA A 69 -1.27 -7.04 20.55
CA ALA A 69 -2.09 -6.44 21.62
C ALA A 69 -3.47 -7.12 21.80
N GLY A 70 -3.77 -8.19 21.06
CA GLY A 70 -4.99 -8.97 21.18
C GLY A 70 -6.17 -8.43 20.37
N GLN A 71 -5.94 -7.59 19.36
CA GLN A 71 -7.00 -7.21 18.44
C GLN A 71 -7.27 -8.36 17.47
N ASP A 72 -8.52 -8.82 17.43
CA ASP A 72 -8.95 -9.84 16.50
C ASP A 72 -8.95 -9.28 15.09
N ALA A 73 -8.27 -9.99 14.18
CA ALA A 73 -8.27 -9.64 12.79
C ALA A 73 -9.44 -10.31 12.06
N SER A 74 -10.22 -9.50 11.37
CA SER A 74 -11.21 -9.91 10.38
C SER A 74 -10.69 -9.62 8.97
N VAL A 75 -11.41 -10.05 7.94
CA VAL A 75 -11.08 -9.71 6.54
C VAL A 75 -11.11 -8.19 6.29
N GLU A 76 -11.68 -7.40 7.17
CA GLU A 76 -11.69 -5.93 7.08
C GLU A 76 -10.28 -5.35 7.16
N VAL A 77 -9.30 -6.04 7.78
CA VAL A 77 -7.90 -5.62 7.80
C VAL A 77 -7.34 -5.45 6.38
N PHE A 78 -7.77 -6.30 5.43
CA PHE A 78 -7.37 -6.15 4.03
C PHE A 78 -8.01 -4.90 3.39
N LEU A 79 -9.29 -4.61 3.69
CA LEU A 79 -9.94 -3.39 3.20
C LEU A 79 -9.26 -2.13 3.71
N ASP A 80 -8.85 -2.12 4.96
CA ASP A 80 -8.17 -0.99 5.57
C ASP A 80 -6.75 -0.82 5.03
N ALA A 81 -6.05 -1.92 4.75
CA ALA A 81 -4.72 -1.90 4.13
C ALA A 81 -4.74 -1.28 2.72
N PHE A 82 -5.82 -1.50 1.96
CA PHE A 82 -6.02 -0.96 0.60
C PHE A 82 -6.94 0.28 0.58
N SER A 83 -7.08 0.98 1.68
CA SER A 83 -7.87 2.22 1.74
C SER A 83 -6.99 3.46 1.83
N GLY A 84 -7.59 4.61 1.48
CA GLY A 84 -7.00 5.92 1.71
C GLY A 84 -5.96 6.37 0.69
N PRO A 85 -5.39 7.57 0.91
CA PRO A 85 -4.55 8.26 -0.08
C PRO A 85 -3.30 7.49 -0.51
N LEU A 86 -2.75 6.65 0.39
CA LEU A 86 -1.58 5.84 0.09
C LEU A 86 -1.86 4.78 -0.99
N PHE A 87 -2.98 4.07 -0.86
CA PHE A 87 -3.35 3.08 -1.86
C PHE A 87 -3.53 3.72 -3.24
N TYR A 88 -4.15 4.89 -3.30
CA TYR A 88 -4.32 5.61 -4.56
C TYR A 88 -2.97 6.07 -5.15
N ALA A 89 -2.03 6.48 -4.32
CA ALA A 89 -0.67 6.79 -4.78
C ALA A 89 0.03 5.55 -5.35
N ALA A 90 -0.09 4.39 -4.71
CA ALA A 90 0.43 3.12 -5.23
C ALA A 90 -0.25 2.72 -6.54
N LEU A 91 -1.57 2.86 -6.64
CA LEU A 91 -2.34 2.61 -7.86
C LEU A 91 -1.87 3.49 -9.02
N GLU A 92 -1.60 4.77 -8.78
CA GLU A 92 -1.04 5.67 -9.80
C GLU A 92 0.35 5.21 -10.28
N LEU A 93 1.19 4.67 -9.38
CA LEU A 93 2.48 4.10 -9.76
C LEU A 93 2.31 2.88 -10.68
N TRP A 94 1.39 1.98 -10.38
CA TRP A 94 1.11 0.82 -11.23
C TRP A 94 0.62 1.23 -12.61
N ILE A 95 -0.29 2.20 -12.67
CA ILE A 95 -0.82 2.73 -13.94
C ILE A 95 0.30 3.41 -14.73
N ALA A 96 1.15 4.22 -14.10
CA ALA A 96 2.26 4.88 -14.75
C ALA A 96 3.33 3.87 -15.23
N ALA A 97 3.64 2.86 -14.42
CA ALA A 97 4.59 1.80 -14.75
C ALA A 97 4.22 1.00 -16.00
N ARG A 98 2.93 0.93 -16.34
CA ARG A 98 2.45 0.25 -17.54
C ARG A 98 3.06 0.82 -18.85
N THR A 99 3.38 2.11 -18.86
CA THR A 99 3.89 2.83 -20.06
C THR A 99 5.29 3.42 -19.85
N ASP A 100 5.88 3.25 -18.68
CA ASP A 100 7.23 3.71 -18.34
C ASP A 100 8.09 2.49 -17.97
N PRO A 101 8.98 2.00 -18.86
CA PRO A 101 9.81 0.82 -18.61
C PRO A 101 10.77 0.98 -17.42
N ALA A 102 11.28 2.19 -17.16
CA ALA A 102 12.18 2.46 -16.05
C ALA A 102 11.44 2.36 -14.71
N LEU A 103 10.25 2.96 -14.63
CA LEU A 103 9.39 2.85 -13.47
C LEU A 103 8.91 1.40 -13.27
N HIS A 104 8.52 0.71 -14.34
CA HIS A 104 8.12 -0.70 -14.27
C HIS A 104 9.24 -1.56 -13.68
N ALA A 105 10.46 -1.44 -14.18
CA ALA A 105 11.61 -2.17 -13.64
C ALA A 105 11.91 -1.85 -12.17
N ALA A 106 11.63 -0.61 -11.73
CA ALA A 106 11.81 -0.20 -10.34
C ALA A 106 10.69 -0.72 -9.41
N VAL A 107 9.46 -0.85 -9.91
CA VAL A 107 8.29 -1.30 -9.12
C VAL A 107 8.25 -2.81 -8.94
N LEU A 108 8.69 -3.60 -9.89
CA LEU A 108 8.64 -5.07 -9.81
C LEU A 108 9.26 -5.66 -8.53
N PRO A 109 10.48 -5.26 -8.09
CA PRO A 109 11.04 -5.77 -6.85
C PRO A 109 10.26 -5.33 -5.60
N LEU A 110 9.64 -4.14 -5.65
CA LEU A 110 8.77 -3.66 -4.57
C LEU A 110 7.54 -4.56 -4.43
N GLU A 111 6.85 -4.85 -5.54
CA GLU A 111 5.67 -5.72 -5.53
C GLU A 111 5.98 -7.11 -4.97
N ALA A 112 7.12 -7.69 -5.33
CA ALA A 112 7.56 -8.98 -4.78
C ALA A 112 7.71 -8.92 -3.26
N ARG A 113 8.36 -7.87 -2.72
CA ARG A 113 8.53 -7.69 -1.26
C ARG A 113 7.21 -7.39 -0.54
N VAL A 114 6.34 -6.59 -1.15
CA VAL A 114 5.02 -6.30 -0.61
C VAL A 114 4.18 -7.58 -0.51
N ASN A 115 4.17 -8.41 -1.55
CA ASN A 115 3.45 -9.66 -1.55
C ASN A 115 4.02 -10.65 -0.50
N GLU A 116 5.34 -10.75 -0.37
CA GLU A 116 5.99 -11.55 0.67
C GLU A 116 5.61 -11.05 2.09
N ALA A 117 5.64 -9.74 2.32
CA ALA A 117 5.26 -9.12 3.59
C ALA A 117 3.79 -9.37 3.93
N ILE A 118 2.88 -9.27 2.96
CA ILE A 118 1.45 -9.55 3.14
C ILE A 118 1.23 -11.02 3.48
N ASN A 119 1.88 -11.94 2.77
CA ASN A 119 1.73 -13.37 3.02
C ASN A 119 2.29 -13.77 4.40
N THR A 120 3.46 -13.26 4.75
CA THR A 120 4.09 -13.53 6.07
C THR A 120 3.25 -12.91 7.20
N GLY A 121 2.86 -11.65 7.07
CA GLY A 121 2.02 -10.96 8.05
C GLY A 121 0.63 -11.59 8.16
N GLY A 122 0.02 -11.96 7.05
CA GLY A 122 -1.26 -12.66 7.01
C GLY A 122 -1.20 -14.01 7.73
N ALA A 123 -0.14 -14.79 7.53
CA ALA A 123 0.07 -16.06 8.23
C ALA A 123 0.19 -15.86 9.76
N VAL A 124 0.85 -14.78 10.21
CA VAL A 124 0.93 -14.44 11.65
C VAL A 124 -0.43 -14.04 12.19
N ILE A 125 -1.16 -13.17 11.47
CA ILE A 125 -2.42 -12.58 11.95
C ILE A 125 -3.57 -13.60 11.93
N PHE A 126 -3.66 -14.41 10.89
CA PHE A 126 -4.78 -15.33 10.69
C PHE A 126 -4.47 -16.78 11.13
N GLY A 127 -3.18 -17.16 11.18
CA GLY A 127 -2.78 -18.53 11.54
C GLY A 127 -3.51 -19.58 10.68
N ASP A 128 -4.00 -20.63 11.33
CA ASP A 128 -4.72 -21.72 10.66
C ASP A 128 -6.14 -21.34 10.16
N ARG A 129 -6.60 -20.11 10.44
CA ARG A 129 -7.93 -19.64 9.99
C ARG A 129 -7.98 -19.36 8.49
N MET A 130 -6.84 -19.05 7.86
CA MET A 130 -6.76 -18.76 6.43
C MET A 130 -5.56 -19.47 5.80
N THR A 131 -5.79 -20.10 4.65
CA THR A 131 -4.66 -20.62 3.85
C THR A 131 -3.93 -19.50 3.12
N PRO A 132 -2.69 -19.72 2.63
CA PRO A 132 -1.98 -18.74 1.81
C PRO A 132 -2.79 -18.26 0.60
N GLU A 133 -3.49 -19.17 -0.08
CA GLU A 133 -4.34 -18.84 -1.23
C GLU A 133 -5.55 -17.98 -0.82
N ALA A 134 -6.11 -18.24 0.38
CA ALA A 134 -7.20 -17.42 0.92
C ALA A 134 -6.72 -15.99 1.23
N ILE A 135 -5.48 -15.82 1.70
CA ILE A 135 -4.84 -14.52 1.88
C ILE A 135 -4.65 -13.83 0.53
N GLU A 136 -4.12 -14.51 -0.48
CA GLU A 136 -3.94 -13.96 -1.82
C GLU A 136 -5.26 -13.51 -2.45
N ILE A 137 -6.30 -14.34 -2.40
CA ILE A 137 -7.65 -13.98 -2.88
C ILE A 137 -8.19 -12.76 -2.13
N SER A 138 -7.96 -12.68 -0.83
CA SER A 138 -8.39 -11.56 0.00
C SER A 138 -7.71 -10.25 -0.39
N VAL A 139 -6.43 -10.29 -0.71
CA VAL A 139 -5.67 -9.15 -1.22
C VAL A 139 -6.26 -8.65 -2.55
N GLU A 140 -6.49 -9.55 -3.50
CA GLU A 140 -7.02 -9.16 -4.82
C GLU A 140 -8.47 -8.65 -4.74
N LEU A 141 -9.29 -9.23 -3.86
CA LEU A 141 -10.65 -8.75 -3.62
C LEU A 141 -10.63 -7.36 -2.98
N ALA A 142 -9.80 -7.13 -1.97
CA ALA A 142 -9.65 -5.83 -1.32
C ALA A 142 -9.16 -4.75 -2.30
N ARG A 143 -8.16 -5.05 -3.13
CA ARG A 143 -7.69 -4.17 -4.21
C ARG A 143 -8.84 -3.81 -5.18
N GLY A 144 -9.59 -4.79 -5.64
CA GLY A 144 -10.73 -4.57 -6.54
C GLY A 144 -11.82 -3.70 -5.92
N LEU A 145 -12.16 -3.93 -4.65
CA LEU A 145 -13.11 -3.11 -3.90
C LEU A 145 -12.60 -1.68 -3.71
N ALA A 146 -11.34 -1.50 -3.39
CA ALA A 146 -10.72 -0.18 -3.23
C ALA A 146 -10.70 0.63 -4.53
N VAL A 147 -10.34 0.01 -5.66
CA VAL A 147 -10.41 0.66 -6.98
C VAL A 147 -11.83 1.07 -7.32
N SER A 148 -12.79 0.18 -7.11
CA SER A 148 -14.19 0.49 -7.41
C SER A 148 -14.80 1.52 -6.44
N ALA A 149 -14.23 1.71 -5.26
CA ALA A 149 -14.64 2.75 -4.31
C ALA A 149 -14.45 4.17 -4.85
N LEU A 150 -13.51 4.38 -5.78
CA LEU A 150 -13.32 5.67 -6.47
C LEU A 150 -14.59 6.20 -7.15
N PHE A 151 -15.51 5.32 -7.50
CA PHE A 151 -16.75 5.65 -8.22
C PHE A 151 -18.01 5.52 -7.35
N ARG A 152 -17.84 5.41 -6.02
CA ARG A 152 -18.91 5.30 -5.04
C ARG A 152 -18.85 6.45 -4.03
N ASN A 153 -20.00 6.82 -3.48
CA ASN A 153 -20.05 7.66 -2.29
C ASN A 153 -19.96 6.78 -1.03
N ASP A 154 -19.65 7.38 0.11
CA ASP A 154 -19.45 6.69 1.39
C ASP A 154 -20.62 5.77 1.77
N LYS A 155 -21.86 6.21 1.53
CA LYS A 155 -23.06 5.43 1.85
C LYS A 155 -23.12 4.16 1.00
N SER A 156 -22.95 4.29 -0.31
CA SER A 156 -23.00 3.14 -1.22
C SER A 156 -21.82 2.19 -1.01
N ASP A 157 -20.64 2.69 -0.61
CA ASP A 157 -19.50 1.85 -0.25
C ASP A 157 -19.76 1.08 1.03
N GLN A 158 -20.25 1.71 2.09
CA GLN A 158 -20.63 1.05 3.33
C GLN A 158 -21.72 -0.01 3.13
N GLU A 159 -22.73 0.26 2.33
CA GLU A 159 -23.79 -0.71 2.01
C GLU A 159 -23.24 -1.91 1.24
N LEU A 160 -22.29 -1.69 0.33
CA LEU A 160 -21.63 -2.77 -0.39
C LEU A 160 -20.77 -3.63 0.57
N ARG A 161 -19.95 -3.00 1.41
CA ARG A 161 -19.11 -3.70 2.40
C ARG A 161 -19.97 -4.54 3.36
N LYS A 162 -21.04 -4.00 3.90
CA LYS A 162 -21.96 -4.75 4.78
C LYS A 162 -22.52 -6.02 4.15
N ARG A 163 -22.68 -6.04 2.83
CA ARG A 163 -23.18 -7.22 2.11
C ARG A 163 -22.07 -8.21 1.77
N LEU A 164 -20.89 -7.70 1.36
CA LEU A 164 -19.83 -8.55 0.82
C LEU A 164 -18.89 -9.09 1.89
N VAL A 165 -18.58 -8.32 2.94
CA VAL A 165 -17.64 -8.75 3.99
C VAL A 165 -18.05 -10.08 4.64
N PRO A 166 -19.31 -10.29 5.07
CA PRO A 166 -19.69 -11.58 5.66
C PRO A 166 -19.60 -12.77 4.68
N ILE A 167 -19.88 -12.54 3.41
CA ILE A 167 -19.76 -13.57 2.36
C ILE A 167 -18.28 -13.90 2.14
N TRP A 168 -17.45 -12.87 2.00
CA TRP A 168 -16.01 -13.02 1.83
C TRP A 168 -15.41 -13.80 3.01
N GLU A 169 -15.68 -13.38 4.24
CA GLU A 169 -15.19 -14.04 5.44
C GLU A 169 -15.58 -15.53 5.50
N ALA A 170 -16.84 -15.84 5.19
CA ALA A 170 -17.31 -17.22 5.13
C ALA A 170 -16.65 -18.07 4.03
N MET A 171 -16.13 -17.43 2.96
CA MET A 171 -15.47 -18.14 1.85
C MET A 171 -13.99 -18.42 2.15
N VAL A 172 -13.32 -17.57 2.91
CA VAL A 172 -11.85 -17.61 3.08
C VAL A 172 -11.39 -18.11 4.45
N THR A 173 -12.27 -18.12 5.45
CA THR A 173 -11.92 -18.66 6.77
C THR A 173 -12.32 -20.13 6.90
N THR A 174 -11.39 -20.95 7.34
CA THR A 174 -11.69 -22.34 7.77
C THR A 174 -12.39 -22.31 9.13
N ARG A 175 -13.40 -23.14 9.29
CA ARG A 175 -14.11 -23.34 10.58
C ARG A 175 -13.29 -24.19 11.52
#